data_05967313acc792df6a54308e13542473
#
_entry.id   05967313acc792df6a54308e13542473
#
_cell.length_a   1.000
_cell.length_b   1.000
_cell.length_c   1.000
_cell.angle_alpha   90.00
_cell.angle_beta   90.00
_cell.angle_gamma   90.00
#
_symmetry.space_group_name_H-M   'P 1'
#
loop_
_entity.id
_entity.type
_entity.pdbx_description
1 polymer ?
#
loop_
_entity_poly.entity_id
_entity_poly.type
_entity_poly.pdbx_seq_one_letter_code
_entity_poly.pdbx_strand_id
1 'polypeptide(L)'
;MSPSRLFWSLTKGEIEMDGSAPVAKMPKTAKERGKIAPAKLAHVVLRTPPERAHMVLDWYKVVLEGEAMYEADFGGFVTYDDEHHRIAVLGFPGIKEHIDGYAGMHHVAFTYEKLADLSHTYFRLKEENILPEFSINHGPTTSMYYFDPDKNQVELQVDNVPEEKFAEYFDNGEFSANPIGVKFDPEDLFKRLEAGEAEEDLLQRPEGAPPDLSEFPAN
;
A
#
# COMPACT_ATOMS: atom_id res chain seq x y z
N MET A 1 28.24 30.06 17.50
CA MET A 1 28.55 29.50 16.16
C MET A 1 27.24 29.15 15.52
N SER A 2 26.91 29.85 14.44
CA SER A 2 25.58 29.82 13.82
C SER A 2 25.45 28.59 12.86
N PRO A 3 24.34 27.83 12.85
CA PRO A 3 24.16 26.74 11.87
C PRO A 3 23.85 27.34 10.51
N SER A 4 24.62 26.95 9.53
CA SER A 4 24.51 27.35 8.14
C SER A 4 23.17 26.88 7.54
N ARG A 5 22.38 27.87 7.10
CA ARG A 5 21.15 27.67 6.31
C ARG A 5 21.53 27.16 4.92
N LEU A 6 21.17 25.93 4.60
CA LEU A 6 21.06 25.50 3.21
C LEU A 6 19.78 26.12 2.62
N PHE A 7 19.94 27.26 1.97
CA PHE A 7 18.92 27.85 1.12
C PHE A 7 18.95 27.19 -0.24
N TRP A 8 17.92 26.47 -0.59
CA TRP A 8 17.63 26.22 -2.00
C TRP A 8 17.06 27.49 -2.60
N SER A 9 17.93 28.30 -3.20
CA SER A 9 17.52 29.41 -4.05
C SER A 9 17.10 28.82 -5.40
N LEU A 10 15.82 28.71 -5.65
CA LEU A 10 15.28 28.59 -7.00
C LEU A 10 15.45 29.95 -7.68
N THR A 11 16.63 30.23 -8.22
CA THR A 11 16.75 31.29 -9.22
C THR A 11 15.97 30.83 -10.45
N LYS A 12 15.00 31.65 -10.87
CA LYS A 12 14.39 31.57 -12.20
C LYS A 12 15.50 31.83 -13.25
N GLY A 13 16.26 30.79 -13.55
CA GLY A 13 17.07 30.76 -14.78
C GLY A 13 16.10 30.38 -15.90
N GLU A 14 15.83 31.29 -16.79
CA GLU A 14 15.25 30.93 -18.09
C GLU A 14 16.24 29.95 -18.74
N ILE A 15 15.82 28.67 -18.82
CA ILE A 15 16.52 27.68 -19.63
C ILE A 15 16.17 28.05 -21.09
N GLU A 16 17.02 28.78 -21.73
CA GLU A 16 16.99 28.86 -23.21
C GLU A 16 17.25 27.43 -23.71
N MET A 17 16.19 26.77 -24.13
CA MET A 17 16.24 25.52 -24.83
C MET A 17 16.84 25.80 -26.23
N ASP A 18 18.11 25.50 -26.40
CA ASP A 18 18.73 25.46 -27.72
C ASP A 18 17.95 24.44 -28.57
N GLY A 19 17.21 24.97 -29.55
CA GLY A 19 16.23 24.24 -30.38
C GLY A 19 16.84 23.31 -31.43
N SER A 20 18.02 22.74 -31.23
CA SER A 20 18.74 22.01 -32.30
C SER A 20 18.81 20.48 -32.15
N ALA A 21 18.31 19.88 -31.07
CA ALA A 21 18.18 18.42 -31.02
C ALA A 21 16.90 18.00 -31.74
N PRO A 22 16.93 17.14 -32.77
CA PRO A 22 15.71 16.66 -33.39
C PRO A 22 14.93 15.86 -32.37
N VAL A 23 13.79 16.40 -31.91
CA VAL A 23 12.82 15.64 -31.10
C VAL A 23 12.45 14.41 -31.94
N ALA A 24 12.90 13.24 -31.52
CA ALA A 24 12.53 11.99 -32.17
C ALA A 24 11.02 11.97 -32.29
N LYS A 25 10.48 11.93 -33.53
CA LYS A 25 9.04 11.84 -33.74
C LYS A 25 8.53 10.56 -33.08
N MET A 26 7.90 10.71 -31.97
CA MET A 26 7.23 9.58 -31.30
C MET A 26 6.13 9.03 -32.25
N PRO A 27 6.02 7.72 -32.39
CA PRO A 27 4.89 7.11 -33.10
C PRO A 27 3.58 7.65 -32.56
N LYS A 28 2.64 7.97 -33.43
CA LYS A 28 1.39 8.63 -33.06
C LYS A 28 0.45 7.77 -32.25
N THR A 29 0.55 6.44 -32.36
CA THR A 29 -0.33 5.48 -31.70
C THR A 29 0.45 4.38 -30.97
N ALA A 30 -0.17 3.79 -29.95
CA ALA A 30 0.42 2.63 -29.26
C ALA A 30 0.58 1.41 -30.18
N LYS A 31 -0.22 1.31 -31.25
CA LYS A 31 -0.12 0.24 -32.24
C LYS A 31 1.18 0.35 -33.05
N GLU A 32 1.63 1.57 -33.33
CA GLU A 32 2.85 1.84 -34.09
C GLU A 32 4.13 1.68 -33.27
N ARG A 33 4.09 2.06 -32.00
CA ARG A 33 5.26 2.08 -31.09
C ARG A 33 5.31 0.92 -30.09
N GLY A 34 4.24 0.11 -29.99
CA GLY A 34 4.03 -0.83 -28.91
C GLY A 34 3.57 -0.15 -27.60
N LYS A 35 3.18 -0.95 -26.61
CA LYS A 35 2.79 -0.46 -25.28
C LYS A 35 4.03 0.04 -24.53
N ILE A 36 4.03 1.31 -24.12
CA ILE A 36 5.02 1.88 -23.21
C ILE A 36 4.29 2.15 -21.89
N ALA A 37 4.71 1.47 -20.84
CA ALA A 37 4.17 1.61 -19.50
C ALA A 37 5.29 1.56 -18.46
N PRO A 38 5.09 2.07 -17.23
CA PRO A 38 6.02 1.83 -16.14
C PRO A 38 6.24 0.33 -15.94
N ALA A 39 7.48 -0.07 -15.63
CA ALA A 39 7.83 -1.47 -15.39
C ALA A 39 7.28 -1.95 -14.05
N LYS A 40 7.23 -1.06 -13.04
CA LYS A 40 6.77 -1.36 -11.67
C LYS A 40 6.39 -0.07 -10.93
N LEU A 41 5.62 -0.20 -9.86
CA LEU A 41 5.55 0.80 -8.82
C LEU A 41 6.85 0.68 -7.99
N ALA A 42 7.70 1.70 -8.04
CA ALA A 42 9.00 1.64 -7.38
C ALA A 42 8.87 1.83 -5.86
N HIS A 43 8.30 2.94 -5.43
CA HIS A 43 8.17 3.27 -4.00
C HIS A 43 7.02 4.23 -3.74
N VAL A 44 6.63 4.31 -2.46
CA VAL A 44 5.73 5.33 -1.90
C VAL A 44 6.52 6.21 -0.95
N VAL A 45 6.26 7.52 -0.98
CA VAL A 45 6.89 8.49 -0.06
C VAL A 45 5.83 9.07 0.85
N LEU A 46 6.02 8.91 2.14
CA LEU A 46 5.17 9.43 3.20
C LEU A 46 5.81 10.67 3.82
N ARG A 47 5.00 11.68 4.07
CA ARG A 47 5.41 12.91 4.76
C ARG A 47 4.81 12.91 6.16
N THR A 48 5.64 13.20 7.14
CA THR A 48 5.25 13.21 8.56
C THR A 48 5.85 14.41 9.27
N PRO A 49 5.33 14.85 10.43
CA PRO A 49 6.05 15.75 11.32
C PRO A 49 7.41 15.14 11.69
N PRO A 50 8.50 15.94 11.76
CA PRO A 50 9.85 15.43 11.99
C PRO A 50 9.98 14.54 13.23
N GLU A 51 9.28 14.89 14.31
CA GLU A 51 9.28 14.16 15.58
C GLU A 51 8.63 12.77 15.51
N ARG A 52 7.87 12.50 14.45
CA ARG A 52 7.20 11.21 14.24
C ARG A 52 7.88 10.32 13.19
N ALA A 53 8.88 10.86 12.47
CA ALA A 53 9.47 10.18 11.33
C ALA A 53 10.01 8.78 11.66
N HIS A 54 10.73 8.64 12.78
CA HIS A 54 11.25 7.33 13.20
C HIS A 54 10.15 6.39 13.67
N MET A 55 9.12 6.88 14.36
CA MET A 55 7.99 6.04 14.78
C MET A 55 7.23 5.46 13.59
N VAL A 56 6.99 6.26 12.55
CA VAL A 56 6.34 5.80 11.32
C VAL A 56 7.26 4.84 10.57
N LEU A 57 8.56 5.15 10.48
CA LEU A 57 9.55 4.28 9.82
C LEU A 57 9.64 2.90 10.50
N ASP A 58 9.71 2.87 11.83
CA ASP A 58 9.78 1.64 12.61
C ASP A 58 8.50 0.81 12.46
N TRP A 59 7.35 1.46 12.38
CA TRP A 59 6.09 0.78 12.11
C TRP A 59 6.13 0.03 10.77
N TYR A 60 6.62 0.65 9.68
CA TYR A 60 6.76 -0.02 8.38
C TYR A 60 7.78 -1.14 8.39
N LYS A 61 8.89 -1.01 9.13
CA LYS A 61 9.84 -2.11 9.32
C LYS A 61 9.17 -3.31 9.99
N VAL A 62 8.36 -3.07 11.02
CA VAL A 62 7.63 -4.12 11.72
C VAL A 62 6.55 -4.73 10.83
N VAL A 63 5.67 -3.93 10.21
CA VAL A 63 4.53 -4.45 9.45
C VAL A 63 4.95 -5.23 8.23
N LEU A 64 5.94 -4.74 7.49
CA LEU A 64 6.40 -5.38 6.25
C LEU A 64 7.55 -6.37 6.47
N GLU A 65 7.99 -6.59 7.73
CA GLU A 65 9.19 -7.35 8.04
C GLU A 65 10.40 -6.87 7.23
N GLY A 66 10.44 -5.54 7.04
CA GLY A 66 11.36 -4.84 6.17
C GLY A 66 12.64 -4.39 6.86
N GLU A 67 13.66 -4.15 6.05
CA GLU A 67 14.94 -3.63 6.49
C GLU A 67 15.08 -2.14 6.14
N ALA A 68 15.71 -1.38 7.04
CA ALA A 68 16.07 0.00 6.72
C ALA A 68 17.31 0.03 5.83
N MET A 69 17.16 0.52 4.62
CA MET A 69 18.28 0.74 3.70
C MET A 69 19.06 2.02 4.03
N TYR A 70 18.39 2.97 4.66
CA TYR A 70 18.98 4.22 5.12
C TYR A 70 18.12 4.83 6.22
N GLU A 71 18.76 5.33 7.28
CA GLU A 71 18.12 6.10 8.36
C GLU A 71 18.93 7.36 8.66
N ALA A 72 18.22 8.45 8.95
CA ALA A 72 18.80 9.75 9.38
C ALA A 72 17.78 10.50 10.23
N ASP A 73 18.18 11.62 10.85
CA ASP A 73 17.31 12.43 11.71
C ASP A 73 15.98 12.83 11.04
N PHE A 74 15.94 12.95 9.72
CA PHE A 74 14.74 13.32 8.97
C PHE A 74 13.83 12.13 8.62
N GLY A 75 14.19 10.87 8.93
CA GLY A 75 13.47 9.65 8.56
C GLY A 75 14.34 8.63 7.84
N GLY A 76 13.79 7.89 6.87
CA GLY A 76 14.56 6.83 6.22
C GLY A 76 13.81 6.11 5.12
N PHE A 77 14.43 5.02 4.66
CA PHE A 77 13.99 4.17 3.57
C PHE A 77 13.92 2.71 4.00
N VAL A 78 12.78 2.07 3.77
CA VAL A 78 12.54 0.65 4.10
C VAL A 78 12.32 -0.13 2.79
N THR A 79 12.86 -1.33 2.74
CA THR A 79 12.55 -2.32 1.72
C THR A 79 12.22 -3.67 2.35
N TYR A 80 11.47 -4.50 1.62
CA TYR A 80 11.16 -5.89 1.97
C TYR A 80 11.51 -6.86 0.81
N ASP A 81 12.13 -6.35 -0.25
CA ASP A 81 12.51 -7.12 -1.45
C ASP A 81 13.78 -6.55 -2.11
N ASP A 82 14.08 -6.93 -3.34
CA ASP A 82 15.25 -6.49 -4.10
C ASP A 82 15.24 -5.02 -4.53
N GLU A 83 14.16 -4.27 -4.27
CA GLU A 83 14.13 -2.84 -4.58
C GLU A 83 14.94 -2.04 -3.57
N HIS A 84 15.67 -1.01 -4.02
CA HIS A 84 16.48 -0.17 -3.13
C HIS A 84 15.68 0.50 -2.00
N HIS A 85 14.37 0.68 -2.16
CA HIS A 85 13.39 0.98 -1.10
C HIS A 85 11.98 0.91 -1.67
N ARG A 86 11.03 0.51 -0.83
CA ARG A 86 9.60 0.48 -1.14
C ARG A 86 8.85 1.58 -0.44
N ILE A 87 9.25 1.90 0.79
CA ILE A 87 8.67 2.98 1.58
C ILE A 87 9.78 3.98 1.93
N ALA A 88 9.53 5.25 1.70
CA ALA A 88 10.29 6.35 2.23
C ALA A 88 9.44 7.13 3.24
N VAL A 89 9.95 7.37 4.43
CA VAL A 89 9.30 8.22 5.44
C VAL A 89 10.16 9.44 5.67
N LEU A 90 9.59 10.62 5.42
CA LEU A 90 10.34 11.87 5.46
C LEU A 90 9.65 12.89 6.38
N GLY A 91 10.38 13.34 7.42
CA GLY A 91 9.97 14.40 8.34
C GLY A 91 10.14 15.79 7.73
N PHE A 92 9.03 16.48 7.52
CA PHE A 92 9.04 17.87 7.01
C PHE A 92 8.51 18.84 8.06
N PRO A 93 9.25 19.90 8.40
CA PRO A 93 8.75 20.94 9.29
C PRO A 93 7.45 21.56 8.76
N GLY A 94 6.48 21.73 9.66
CA GLY A 94 5.19 22.36 9.32
C GLY A 94 4.14 21.44 8.72
N ILE A 95 4.44 20.14 8.55
CA ILE A 95 3.41 19.13 8.28
C ILE A 95 2.50 19.04 9.50
N LYS A 96 1.20 18.99 9.23
CA LYS A 96 0.15 18.82 10.24
C LYS A 96 -0.30 17.37 10.26
N GLU A 97 -0.96 17.00 11.33
CA GLU A 97 -1.62 15.69 11.45
C GLU A 97 -2.63 15.48 10.32
N HIS A 98 -2.88 14.21 10.05
CA HIS A 98 -3.89 13.77 9.09
C HIS A 98 -5.26 14.35 9.46
N ILE A 99 -6.03 14.73 8.44
CA ILE A 99 -7.40 15.21 8.60
C ILE A 99 -8.31 14.31 7.79
N ASP A 100 -9.21 13.63 8.46
CA ASP A 100 -10.18 12.73 7.84
C ASP A 100 -11.14 13.49 6.89
N GLY A 101 -11.60 12.82 5.85
CA GLY A 101 -12.61 13.35 4.92
C GLY A 101 -12.07 14.24 3.80
N TYR A 102 -10.77 14.30 3.60
CA TYR A 102 -10.16 14.97 2.45
C TYR A 102 -9.82 13.97 1.34
N ALA A 103 -9.94 14.43 0.10
CA ALA A 103 -9.54 13.63 -1.05
C ALA A 103 -8.03 13.39 -1.04
N GLY A 104 -7.62 12.15 -1.25
CA GLY A 104 -6.22 11.73 -1.26
C GLY A 104 -6.06 10.27 -1.62
N MET A 105 -4.95 9.68 -1.24
CA MET A 105 -4.72 8.24 -1.33
C MET A 105 -5.53 7.57 -0.22
N HIS A 106 -6.36 6.59 -0.58
CA HIS A 106 -7.12 5.84 0.41
C HIS A 106 -6.22 4.86 1.16
N HIS A 107 -5.51 3.99 0.44
CA HIS A 107 -4.55 3.04 1.02
C HIS A 107 -3.46 2.66 0.03
N VAL A 108 -2.44 1.98 0.51
CA VAL A 108 -1.48 1.22 -0.28
C VAL A 108 -1.63 -0.26 0.09
N ALA A 109 -1.69 -1.13 -0.92
CA ALA A 109 -1.85 -2.57 -0.73
C ALA A 109 -0.54 -3.33 -0.96
N PHE A 110 -0.29 -4.33 -0.10
CA PHE A 110 0.82 -5.27 -0.20
C PHE A 110 0.26 -6.68 -0.27
N THR A 111 0.61 -7.42 -1.33
CA THR A 111 0.11 -8.77 -1.57
C THR A 111 1.11 -9.82 -1.11
N TYR A 112 0.65 -10.76 -0.29
CA TYR A 112 1.36 -11.97 0.08
C TYR A 112 1.03 -13.08 -0.91
N GLU A 113 1.98 -13.98 -1.14
CA GLU A 113 1.78 -15.08 -2.09
C GLU A 113 0.80 -16.15 -1.55
N LYS A 114 0.72 -16.30 -0.22
CA LYS A 114 -0.06 -17.37 0.43
C LYS A 114 -0.84 -16.85 1.62
N LEU A 115 -2.00 -17.45 1.84
CA LEU A 115 -2.80 -17.19 3.05
C LEU A 115 -2.03 -17.51 4.34
N ALA A 116 -1.16 -18.51 4.31
CA ALA A 116 -0.31 -18.86 5.44
C ALA A 116 0.65 -17.72 5.82
N ASP A 117 1.23 -17.02 4.85
CA ASP A 117 2.14 -15.90 5.10
C ASP A 117 1.38 -14.69 5.69
N LEU A 118 0.17 -14.44 5.19
CA LEU A 118 -0.73 -13.43 5.74
C LEU A 118 -1.15 -13.77 7.18
N SER A 119 -1.41 -15.05 7.46
CA SER A 119 -1.70 -15.57 8.81
C SER A 119 -0.54 -15.35 9.77
N HIS A 120 0.66 -15.74 9.38
CA HIS A 120 1.87 -15.51 10.18
C HIS A 120 2.07 -14.02 10.47
N THR A 121 1.87 -13.18 9.48
CA THR A 121 1.96 -11.72 9.63
C THR A 121 0.93 -11.20 10.63
N TYR A 122 -0.32 -11.65 10.53
CA TYR A 122 -1.37 -11.25 11.49
C TYR A 122 -1.00 -11.57 12.93
N PHE A 123 -0.58 -12.81 13.22
CA PHE A 123 -0.24 -13.20 14.60
C PHE A 123 1.00 -12.48 15.11
N ARG A 124 2.02 -12.29 14.28
CA ARG A 124 3.21 -11.52 14.61
C ARG A 124 2.87 -10.06 14.95
N LEU A 125 2.05 -9.41 14.14
CA LEU A 125 1.61 -8.04 14.38
C LEU A 125 0.72 -7.91 15.62
N LYS A 126 -0.10 -8.92 15.90
CA LYS A 126 -0.91 -8.98 17.11
C LYS A 126 -0.05 -9.04 18.38
N GLU A 127 1.09 -9.73 18.38
CA GLU A 127 2.04 -9.73 19.50
C GLU A 127 2.63 -8.33 19.75
N GLU A 128 2.76 -7.51 18.72
CA GLU A 128 3.19 -6.12 18.78
C GLU A 128 2.03 -5.13 19.05
N ASN A 129 0.82 -5.61 19.35
CA ASN A 129 -0.41 -4.83 19.50
C ASN A 129 -0.79 -4.03 18.24
N ILE A 130 -0.40 -4.47 17.07
CA ILE A 130 -0.81 -3.94 15.77
C ILE A 130 -1.94 -4.85 15.26
N LEU A 131 -3.17 -4.37 15.36
CA LEU A 131 -4.36 -5.10 14.93
C LEU A 131 -4.99 -4.43 13.71
N PRO A 132 -5.63 -5.21 12.81
CA PRO A 132 -6.37 -4.62 11.71
C PRO A 132 -7.60 -3.88 12.24
N GLU A 133 -7.90 -2.73 11.68
CA GLU A 133 -9.13 -1.98 11.96
C GLU A 133 -10.35 -2.73 11.43
N PHE A 134 -10.20 -3.36 10.27
CA PHE A 134 -11.22 -4.23 9.68
C PHE A 134 -10.59 -5.24 8.73
N SER A 135 -11.33 -6.33 8.46
CA SER A 135 -10.92 -7.42 7.59
C SER A 135 -12.07 -7.78 6.66
N ILE A 136 -11.80 -7.85 5.36
CA ILE A 136 -12.82 -8.06 4.31
C ILE A 136 -12.31 -9.04 3.28
N ASN A 137 -13.16 -10.00 2.91
CA ASN A 137 -13.02 -10.74 1.68
C ASN A 137 -13.82 -10.01 0.58
N HIS A 138 -13.11 -9.34 -0.33
CA HIS A 138 -13.71 -8.58 -1.42
C HIS A 138 -14.21 -9.48 -2.56
N GLY A 139 -13.88 -10.76 -2.53
CA GLY A 139 -14.04 -11.70 -3.60
C GLY A 139 -12.73 -11.94 -4.32
N PRO A 140 -12.16 -10.98 -5.07
CA PRO A 140 -10.85 -11.15 -5.70
C PRO A 140 -9.70 -11.20 -4.70
N THR A 141 -9.84 -10.61 -3.52
CA THR A 141 -8.81 -10.56 -2.48
C THR A 141 -9.38 -10.82 -1.09
N THR A 142 -8.56 -11.36 -0.20
CA THR A 142 -8.79 -11.44 1.25
C THR A 142 -7.84 -10.47 1.92
N SER A 143 -8.38 -9.46 2.59
CA SER A 143 -7.68 -8.23 2.95
C SER A 143 -7.86 -7.85 4.41
N MET A 144 -6.78 -7.39 5.04
CA MET A 144 -6.77 -6.79 6.38
C MET A 144 -6.21 -5.38 6.30
N TYR A 145 -6.89 -4.42 6.90
CA TYR A 145 -6.56 -3.01 6.84
C TYR A 145 -6.04 -2.49 8.17
N TYR A 146 -4.90 -1.85 8.12
CA TYR A 146 -4.18 -1.30 9.28
C TYR A 146 -3.97 0.19 9.10
N PHE A 147 -3.79 0.92 10.21
CA PHE A 147 -3.35 2.30 10.18
C PHE A 147 -1.92 2.42 10.70
N ASP A 148 -1.10 3.15 9.96
CA ASP A 148 0.19 3.58 10.47
C ASP A 148 0.02 4.66 11.57
N PRO A 149 1.07 5.05 12.29
CA PRO A 149 0.98 6.06 13.34
C PRO A 149 0.45 7.43 12.88
N ASP A 150 0.53 7.74 11.59
CA ASP A 150 0.00 8.96 10.99
C ASP A 150 -1.38 8.78 10.34
N LYS A 151 -2.01 7.61 10.56
CA LYS A 151 -3.30 7.22 10.00
C LYS A 151 -3.31 7.02 8.48
N ASN A 152 -2.15 6.80 7.85
CA ASN A 152 -2.16 6.27 6.50
C ASN A 152 -2.63 4.83 6.53
N GLN A 153 -3.59 4.50 5.66
CA GLN A 153 -4.14 3.17 5.61
C GLN A 153 -3.28 2.24 4.77
N VAL A 154 -3.03 1.07 5.30
CA VAL A 154 -2.26 -0.01 4.68
C VAL A 154 -3.12 -1.26 4.59
N GLU A 155 -3.18 -1.85 3.42
CA GLU A 155 -3.84 -3.12 3.17
C GLU A 155 -2.79 -4.23 3.05
N LEU A 156 -2.97 -5.29 3.81
CA LEU A 156 -2.23 -6.54 3.67
C LEU A 156 -3.20 -7.59 3.13
N GLN A 157 -2.88 -8.19 1.98
CA GLN A 157 -3.84 -9.03 1.27
C GLN A 157 -3.20 -10.29 0.67
N VAL A 158 -4.05 -11.22 0.27
CA VAL A 158 -3.76 -12.28 -0.69
C VAL A 158 -4.77 -12.22 -1.84
N ASP A 159 -4.35 -12.61 -3.03
CA ASP A 159 -5.25 -12.77 -4.16
C ASP A 159 -6.02 -14.09 -4.05
N ASN A 160 -7.36 -14.04 -4.11
CA ASN A 160 -8.22 -15.21 -4.05
C ASN A 160 -8.42 -15.83 -5.46
N VAL A 161 -8.20 -15.02 -6.49
CA VAL A 161 -8.41 -15.39 -7.89
C VAL A 161 -7.07 -15.30 -8.61
N PRO A 162 -6.64 -16.33 -9.34
CA PRO A 162 -5.46 -16.28 -10.18
C PRO A 162 -5.52 -15.13 -11.21
N GLU A 163 -4.39 -14.48 -11.49
CA GLU A 163 -4.30 -13.30 -12.36
C GLU A 163 -4.98 -13.51 -13.72
N GLU A 164 -4.82 -14.68 -14.32
CA GLU A 164 -5.42 -15.03 -15.61
C GLU A 164 -6.94 -15.14 -15.58
N LYS A 165 -7.56 -15.24 -14.39
CA LYS A 165 -9.01 -15.34 -14.20
C LYS A 165 -9.66 -14.04 -13.76
N PHE A 166 -8.89 -12.98 -13.48
CA PHE A 166 -9.48 -11.71 -13.03
C PHE A 166 -10.51 -11.14 -14.01
N ALA A 167 -10.22 -11.18 -15.31
CA ALA A 167 -11.16 -10.68 -16.30
C ALA A 167 -12.51 -11.43 -16.25
N GLU A 168 -12.47 -12.77 -16.16
CA GLU A 168 -13.66 -13.61 -16.04
C GLU A 168 -14.44 -13.31 -14.74
N TYR A 169 -13.72 -13.14 -13.63
CA TYR A 169 -14.32 -12.80 -12.33
C TYR A 169 -15.08 -11.47 -12.38
N PHE A 170 -14.53 -10.44 -13.01
CA PHE A 170 -15.23 -9.16 -13.14
C PHE A 170 -16.42 -9.20 -14.11
N ASP A 171 -16.41 -10.10 -15.08
CA ASP A 171 -17.46 -10.25 -16.10
C ASP A 171 -18.60 -11.17 -15.64
N ASN A 172 -18.41 -12.06 -14.66
CA ASN A 172 -19.42 -13.04 -14.21
C ASN A 172 -20.56 -12.44 -13.36
N GLY A 173 -20.46 -11.18 -12.98
CA GLY A 173 -21.47 -10.43 -12.21
C GLY A 173 -21.34 -10.51 -10.69
N GLU A 174 -20.47 -11.37 -10.15
CA GLU A 174 -20.27 -11.52 -8.69
C GLU A 174 -19.74 -10.24 -8.06
N PHE A 175 -18.74 -9.63 -8.70
CA PHE A 175 -18.21 -8.34 -8.24
C PHE A 175 -19.26 -7.25 -8.29
N SER A 176 -20.04 -7.16 -9.37
CA SER A 176 -21.11 -6.15 -9.51
C SER A 176 -22.23 -6.33 -8.49
N ALA A 177 -22.49 -7.56 -8.06
CA ALA A 177 -23.50 -7.84 -7.03
C ALA A 177 -23.05 -7.38 -5.62
N ASN A 178 -21.79 -7.51 -5.32
CA ASN A 178 -21.19 -7.03 -4.06
C ASN A 178 -19.73 -6.55 -4.30
N PRO A 179 -19.53 -5.29 -4.68
CA PRO A 179 -18.19 -4.75 -4.95
C PRO A 179 -17.38 -4.45 -3.69
N ILE A 180 -18.01 -4.46 -2.51
CA ILE A 180 -17.34 -4.20 -1.23
C ILE A 180 -16.79 -5.47 -0.62
N GLY A 181 -17.53 -6.56 -0.67
CA GLY A 181 -17.16 -7.83 -0.05
C GLY A 181 -17.91 -8.14 1.23
N VAL A 182 -17.36 -9.05 2.03
CA VAL A 182 -17.95 -9.52 3.29
C VAL A 182 -16.88 -9.50 4.38
N LYS A 183 -17.20 -8.95 5.55
CA LYS A 183 -16.29 -8.97 6.71
C LYS A 183 -16.03 -10.40 7.17
N PHE A 184 -14.83 -10.65 7.65
CA PHE A 184 -14.46 -11.91 8.30
C PHE A 184 -13.67 -11.66 9.59
N ASP A 185 -13.65 -12.67 10.46
CA ASP A 185 -12.80 -12.69 11.64
C ASP A 185 -11.46 -13.34 11.30
N PRO A 186 -10.33 -12.60 11.36
CA PRO A 186 -9.01 -13.17 11.07
C PRO A 186 -8.66 -14.38 11.94
N GLU A 187 -9.06 -14.36 13.22
CA GLU A 187 -8.74 -15.49 14.11
C GLU A 187 -9.52 -16.75 13.75
N ASP A 188 -10.77 -16.62 13.35
CA ASP A 188 -11.54 -17.76 12.87
C ASP A 188 -10.96 -18.32 11.58
N LEU A 189 -10.69 -17.45 10.59
CA LEU A 189 -10.11 -17.82 9.32
C LEU A 189 -8.78 -18.57 9.51
N PHE A 190 -7.88 -18.02 10.32
CA PHE A 190 -6.54 -18.60 10.49
C PHE A 190 -6.54 -19.85 11.37
N LYS A 191 -7.46 -19.99 12.34
CA LYS A 191 -7.66 -21.24 13.07
C LYS A 191 -8.15 -22.38 12.17
N ARG A 192 -9.00 -22.07 11.19
CA ARG A 192 -9.46 -23.04 10.21
C ARG A 192 -8.31 -23.47 9.27
N LEU A 193 -7.46 -22.52 8.85
CA LEU A 193 -6.25 -22.82 8.09
C LEU A 193 -5.30 -23.74 8.87
N GLU A 194 -5.02 -23.43 10.15
CA GLU A 194 -4.19 -24.27 11.03
C GLU A 194 -4.79 -25.67 11.27
N ALA A 195 -6.12 -25.77 11.27
CA ALA A 195 -6.82 -27.05 11.37
C ALA A 195 -6.74 -27.89 10.08
N GLY A 196 -6.14 -27.36 9.00
CA GLY A 196 -5.93 -28.04 7.74
C GLY A 196 -7.08 -27.93 6.75
N GLU A 197 -7.97 -26.95 6.92
CA GLU A 197 -8.97 -26.65 5.89
C GLU A 197 -8.27 -26.16 4.62
N ALA A 198 -8.79 -26.55 3.46
CA ALA A 198 -8.16 -26.22 2.19
C ALA A 198 -8.15 -24.69 1.95
N GLU A 199 -7.01 -24.15 1.56
CA GLU A 199 -6.84 -22.71 1.33
C GLU A 199 -7.83 -22.20 0.27
N GLU A 200 -8.10 -22.98 -0.77
CA GLU A 200 -9.07 -22.66 -1.82
C GLU A 200 -10.48 -22.44 -1.25
N ASP A 201 -10.89 -23.21 -0.24
CA ASP A 201 -12.20 -23.05 0.42
C ASP A 201 -12.22 -21.82 1.33
N LEU A 202 -11.11 -21.55 2.04
CA LEU A 202 -10.96 -20.41 2.92
C LEU A 202 -10.93 -19.07 2.18
N LEU A 203 -10.42 -19.05 0.96
CA LEU A 203 -10.36 -17.88 0.10
C LEU A 203 -11.71 -17.57 -0.60
N GLN A 204 -12.65 -18.51 -0.58
CA GLN A 204 -14.01 -18.24 -1.10
C GLN A 204 -14.65 -17.12 -0.27
N ARG A 205 -15.25 -16.15 -0.98
CA ARG A 205 -16.00 -15.10 -0.29
C ARG A 205 -17.19 -15.73 0.46
N PRO A 206 -17.27 -15.51 1.79
CA PRO A 206 -18.38 -16.04 2.58
C PRO A 206 -19.71 -15.43 2.14
N GLU A 207 -20.81 -16.16 2.39
CA GLU A 207 -22.14 -15.59 2.23
C GLU A 207 -22.34 -14.46 3.25
N GLY A 208 -22.90 -13.33 2.82
CA GLY A 208 -23.17 -12.20 3.69
C GLY A 208 -23.52 -10.94 2.91
N ALA A 209 -24.10 -9.99 3.63
CA ALA A 209 -24.33 -8.67 3.10
C ALA A 209 -23.02 -7.85 3.10
N PRO A 210 -22.84 -6.92 2.15
CA PRO A 210 -21.76 -5.96 2.25
C PRO A 210 -21.93 -5.12 3.52
N PRO A 211 -20.84 -4.75 4.19
CA PRO A 211 -20.89 -3.80 5.30
C PRO A 211 -21.37 -2.42 4.82
N ASP A 212 -21.94 -1.65 5.74
CA ASP A 212 -22.28 -0.26 5.45
C ASP A 212 -20.98 0.55 5.23
N LEU A 213 -20.95 1.38 4.19
CA LEU A 213 -19.78 2.22 3.91
C LEU A 213 -19.47 3.21 5.04
N SER A 214 -20.44 3.56 5.87
CA SER A 214 -20.23 4.38 7.07
C SER A 214 -19.46 3.67 8.18
N GLU A 215 -19.29 2.35 8.10
CA GLU A 215 -18.47 1.56 9.04
C GLU A 215 -16.97 1.61 8.70
N PHE A 216 -16.62 2.15 7.54
CA PHE A 216 -15.22 2.36 7.16
C PHE A 216 -14.75 3.72 7.65
N PRO A 217 -13.52 3.81 8.16
CA PRO A 217 -12.93 5.09 8.50
C PRO A 217 -12.95 6.03 7.29
N ALA A 218 -13.42 7.23 7.48
CA ALA A 218 -13.27 8.30 6.47
C ALA A 218 -11.84 8.84 6.59
N ASN A 219 -10.92 8.26 5.84
CA ASN A 219 -9.52 8.73 5.78
C ASN A 219 -9.39 10.06 5.07
#